data_19507948cad5bb1ae1bca776f89153f3
#
_entry.id   19507948cad5bb1ae1bca776f89153f3
#
_cell.length_a   1.000
_cell.length_b   1.000
_cell.length_c   1.000
_cell.angle_alpha   90.00
_cell.angle_beta   90.00
_cell.angle_gamma   90.00
#
_symmetry.space_group_name_H-M   'P 1'
#
loop_
_entity.id
_entity.type
_entity.pdbx_description
1 polymer ?
#
loop_
_entity_poly.entity_id
_entity_poly.type
_entity_poly.pdbx_seq_one_letter_code
_entity_poly.pdbx_strand_id
1 'polypeptide(L)'
;MQLFPSACIWLHEPPIDEALKRLKITAYHFVDASPSALEAPGVQDTLKGLGLKVSCVVLDSDLPSGLSLDGKEDGTRRKTVEHLKQALKKCESIGAQVAYVCSCADKRQLDRFGQILPELAEEAAQHGIKLCIEHVPGRALPAAAGALAFVEKVGHPNLYLLLDVGHTLLSKEKPWEIIEAAGKRLGYVQLNDNDGKKDRHWALLDGRLTMEDLIKTLAALKKAGYGSTLGLELKPKPRISLISDFSRNHNLILRILGELEKL
;
A
#
# COMPACT_ATOMS: atom_id res chain seq x y z
N MET A 1 -8.02 -10.61 -15.77
CA MET A 1 -6.63 -10.30 -15.39
C MET A 1 -6.37 -10.96 -14.05
N GLN A 2 -5.25 -11.64 -13.88
CA GLN A 2 -4.94 -12.39 -12.67
C GLN A 2 -4.39 -11.43 -11.60
N LEU A 3 -4.93 -11.50 -10.37
CA LEU A 3 -4.46 -10.76 -9.21
C LEU A 3 -3.41 -11.60 -8.46
N PHE A 4 -2.35 -10.96 -7.99
CA PHE A 4 -1.29 -11.62 -7.24
C PHE A 4 -1.07 -10.94 -5.90
N PRO A 5 -0.88 -11.69 -4.80
CA PRO A 5 -0.42 -11.14 -3.55
C PRO A 5 1.01 -10.57 -3.65
N SER A 6 1.24 -9.46 -2.96
CA SER A 6 2.54 -8.85 -2.71
C SER A 6 2.81 -8.82 -1.20
N ALA A 7 4.04 -9.00 -0.78
CA ALA A 7 4.41 -8.97 0.65
C ALA A 7 5.07 -7.63 1.00
N CYS A 8 4.54 -6.92 1.99
CA CYS A 8 5.15 -5.69 2.52
C CYS A 8 6.39 -6.05 3.35
N ILE A 9 7.59 -5.67 2.87
CA ILE A 9 8.85 -6.11 3.48
C ILE A 9 9.39 -5.18 4.57
N TRP A 10 8.93 -3.93 4.66
CA TRP A 10 9.38 -2.99 5.71
C TRP A 10 8.94 -3.36 7.13
N LEU A 11 8.01 -4.31 7.28
CA LEU A 11 7.55 -4.83 8.56
C LEU A 11 8.34 -6.07 9.04
N HIS A 12 9.30 -6.56 8.23
CA HIS A 12 10.17 -7.65 8.61
C HIS A 12 11.35 -7.16 9.45
N GLU A 13 11.74 -7.98 10.42
CA GLU A 13 12.98 -7.74 11.15
C GLU A 13 14.20 -7.98 10.25
N PRO A 14 15.24 -7.16 10.36
CA PRO A 14 16.50 -7.38 9.65
C PRO A 14 17.15 -8.74 10.00
N PRO A 15 17.89 -9.33 9.07
CA PRO A 15 18.22 -8.82 7.74
C PRO A 15 17.09 -9.07 6.71
N ILE A 16 16.73 -8.05 5.95
CA ILE A 16 15.63 -8.08 4.99
C ILE A 16 15.89 -9.07 3.84
N ASP A 17 17.13 -9.23 3.39
CA ASP A 17 17.50 -10.19 2.35
C ASP A 17 17.16 -11.64 2.74
N GLU A 18 17.29 -12.01 4.02
CA GLU A 18 16.85 -13.33 4.51
C GLU A 18 15.33 -13.48 4.48
N ALA A 19 14.59 -12.42 4.80
CA ALA A 19 13.13 -12.42 4.67
C ALA A 19 12.70 -12.63 3.21
N LEU A 20 13.38 -11.99 2.24
CA LEU A 20 13.11 -12.16 0.80
C LEU A 20 13.32 -13.60 0.34
N LYS A 21 14.40 -14.28 0.78
CA LYS A 21 14.66 -15.69 0.47
C LYS A 21 13.51 -16.58 0.97
N ARG A 22 13.03 -16.33 2.18
CA ARG A 22 11.90 -17.07 2.77
C ARG A 22 10.59 -16.80 2.02
N LEU A 23 10.31 -15.55 1.66
CA LEU A 23 9.12 -15.19 0.87
C LEU A 23 9.13 -15.90 -0.48
N LYS A 24 10.28 -16.01 -1.14
CA LYS A 24 10.40 -16.74 -2.42
C LYS A 24 10.04 -18.22 -2.28
N ILE A 25 10.42 -18.87 -1.19
CA ILE A 25 10.05 -20.26 -0.91
C ILE A 25 8.52 -20.41 -0.75
N THR A 26 7.84 -19.38 -0.25
CA THR A 26 6.38 -19.35 -0.11
C THR A 26 5.64 -18.85 -1.36
N ALA A 27 6.29 -18.94 -2.53
CA ALA A 27 5.75 -18.63 -3.86
C ALA A 27 5.41 -17.16 -4.13
N TYR A 28 5.90 -16.21 -3.34
CA TYR A 28 5.78 -14.79 -3.69
C TYR A 28 6.60 -14.45 -4.93
N HIS A 29 6.04 -13.59 -5.77
CA HIS A 29 6.71 -13.00 -6.94
C HIS A 29 6.82 -11.49 -6.81
N PHE A 30 6.04 -10.89 -5.92
CA PHE A 30 5.96 -9.45 -5.71
C PHE A 30 6.18 -9.10 -4.24
N VAL A 31 6.83 -7.97 -4.04
CA VAL A 31 7.01 -7.35 -2.71
C VAL A 31 6.67 -5.87 -2.79
N ASP A 32 6.20 -5.33 -1.67
CA ASP A 32 6.08 -3.90 -1.46
C ASP A 32 7.18 -3.46 -0.50
N ALA A 33 7.76 -2.29 -0.74
CA ALA A 33 8.96 -1.87 -0.02
C ALA A 33 8.86 -0.41 0.48
N SER A 34 9.74 -0.07 1.42
CA SER A 34 10.09 1.31 1.74
C SER A 34 11.44 1.69 1.14
N PRO A 35 11.77 2.98 1.00
CA PRO A 35 13.08 3.40 0.52
C PRO A 35 14.23 2.82 1.33
N SER A 36 14.14 2.81 2.66
CA SER A 36 15.17 2.24 3.53
C SER A 36 15.33 0.72 3.37
N ALA A 37 14.21 0.00 3.20
CA ALA A 37 14.27 -1.44 2.95
C ALA A 37 14.97 -1.77 1.62
N LEU A 38 14.77 -0.94 0.59
CA LEU A 38 15.44 -1.10 -0.71
C LEU A 38 16.92 -0.72 -0.69
N GLU A 39 17.32 0.15 0.22
CA GLU A 39 18.71 0.59 0.43
C GLU A 39 19.48 -0.32 1.40
N ALA A 40 18.79 -1.25 2.07
CA ALA A 40 19.45 -2.18 2.99
C ALA A 40 20.45 -3.08 2.24
N PRO A 41 21.59 -3.40 2.86
CA PRO A 41 22.65 -4.19 2.23
C PRO A 41 22.13 -5.52 1.65
N GLY A 42 22.51 -5.80 0.39
CA GLY A 42 22.17 -7.05 -0.28
C GLY A 42 20.73 -7.19 -0.79
N VAL A 43 19.81 -6.28 -0.44
CA VAL A 43 18.38 -6.39 -0.78
C VAL A 43 18.15 -6.35 -2.28
N GLN A 44 18.75 -5.39 -2.99
CA GLN A 44 18.55 -5.27 -4.45
C GLN A 44 19.11 -6.47 -5.22
N ASP A 45 20.30 -6.95 -4.84
CA ASP A 45 20.91 -8.15 -5.45
C ASP A 45 20.06 -9.40 -5.17
N THR A 46 19.53 -9.52 -3.96
CA THR A 46 18.64 -10.61 -3.57
C THR A 46 17.31 -10.55 -4.33
N LEU A 47 16.68 -9.39 -4.47
CA LEU A 47 15.47 -9.21 -5.29
C LEU A 47 15.71 -9.68 -6.73
N LYS A 48 16.80 -9.19 -7.33
CA LYS A 48 17.19 -9.56 -8.71
C LYS A 48 17.50 -11.05 -8.84
N GLY A 49 18.32 -11.60 -7.94
CA GLY A 49 18.73 -13.01 -7.97
C GLY A 49 17.57 -13.98 -7.77
N LEU A 50 16.55 -13.60 -6.98
CA LEU A 50 15.35 -14.39 -6.75
C LEU A 50 14.24 -14.12 -7.79
N GLY A 51 14.39 -13.14 -8.68
CA GLY A 51 13.34 -12.73 -9.61
C GLY A 51 12.09 -12.19 -8.89
N LEU A 52 12.28 -11.55 -7.73
CA LEU A 52 11.21 -10.82 -7.02
C LEU A 52 11.08 -9.43 -7.61
N LYS A 53 9.84 -8.98 -7.83
CA LYS A 53 9.53 -7.67 -8.38
C LYS A 53 8.97 -6.77 -7.29
N VAL A 54 9.38 -5.50 -7.28
CA VAL A 54 8.76 -4.50 -6.41
C VAL A 54 7.51 -3.98 -7.09
N SER A 55 6.36 -4.06 -6.44
CA SER A 55 5.08 -3.62 -6.99
C SER A 55 4.66 -2.25 -6.48
N CYS A 56 4.87 -1.98 -5.20
CA CYS A 56 4.49 -0.73 -4.57
C CYS A 56 5.58 -0.24 -3.60
N VAL A 57 5.72 1.09 -3.49
CA VAL A 57 6.67 1.71 -2.54
C VAL A 57 5.95 2.75 -1.69
N VAL A 58 6.08 2.61 -0.35
CA VAL A 58 5.67 3.66 0.59
C VAL A 58 6.75 4.74 0.62
N LEU A 59 6.44 5.94 0.12
CA LEU A 59 7.45 6.99 -0.07
C LEU A 59 7.80 7.76 1.21
N ASP A 60 6.84 7.90 2.12
CA ASP A 60 6.95 8.81 3.27
C ASP A 60 7.15 8.11 4.63
N SER A 61 7.37 6.78 4.64
CA SER A 61 7.63 6.02 5.86
C SER A 61 8.97 6.38 6.52
N ASP A 62 9.97 6.74 5.72
CA ASP A 62 11.36 6.92 6.12
C ASP A 62 11.86 8.34 5.88
N LEU A 63 10.97 9.33 5.95
CA LEU A 63 11.35 10.73 5.74
C LEU A 63 12.43 11.16 6.74
N PRO A 64 13.49 11.81 6.28
CA PRO A 64 14.48 12.43 7.16
C PRO A 64 13.86 13.38 8.17
N SER A 65 14.46 13.47 9.36
CA SER A 65 14.00 14.38 10.40
C SER A 65 13.85 15.81 9.88
N GLY A 66 12.71 16.42 10.17
CA GLY A 66 12.38 17.79 9.74
C GLY A 66 11.72 17.87 8.35
N LEU A 67 11.58 16.76 7.61
CA LEU A 67 10.77 16.72 6.40
C LEU A 67 9.33 16.28 6.72
N SER A 68 8.36 16.90 6.04
CA SER A 68 6.95 16.55 6.13
C SER A 68 6.17 17.14 4.97
N LEU A 69 5.28 16.37 4.37
CA LEU A 69 4.38 16.84 3.30
C LEU A 69 3.31 17.82 3.83
N ASP A 70 2.97 17.74 5.11
CA ASP A 70 2.02 18.62 5.78
C ASP A 70 2.69 19.67 6.69
N GLY A 71 4.00 19.88 6.55
CA GLY A 71 4.76 20.87 7.30
C GLY A 71 4.15 22.28 7.19
N LYS A 72 4.16 23.04 8.28
CA LYS A 72 3.61 24.40 8.30
C LYS A 72 4.36 25.37 7.39
N GLU A 73 5.66 25.18 7.27
CA GLU A 73 6.55 26.03 6.47
C GLU A 73 6.64 25.53 5.02
N ASP A 74 6.51 26.44 4.07
CA ASP A 74 6.62 26.12 2.63
C ASP A 74 7.98 25.53 2.28
N GLY A 75 9.04 26.02 2.91
CA GLY A 75 10.39 25.49 2.70
C GLY A 75 10.52 24.02 3.08
N THR A 76 9.89 23.59 4.17
CA THR A 76 9.86 22.18 4.59
C THR A 76 9.13 21.34 3.54
N ARG A 77 7.95 21.74 3.11
CA ARG A 77 7.17 21.01 2.12
C ARG A 77 7.90 20.86 0.78
N ARG A 78 8.50 21.96 0.28
CA ARG A 78 9.29 21.92 -0.96
C ARG A 78 10.46 20.95 -0.86
N LYS A 79 11.25 21.01 0.23
CA LYS A 79 12.34 20.04 0.45
C LYS A 79 11.84 18.60 0.52
N THR A 80 10.67 18.38 1.10
CA THR A 80 10.06 17.06 1.15
C THR A 80 9.67 16.58 -0.24
N VAL A 81 9.03 17.42 -1.05
CA VAL A 81 8.67 17.07 -2.44
C VAL A 81 9.92 16.72 -3.24
N GLU A 82 10.99 17.51 -3.16
CA GLU A 82 12.25 17.21 -3.86
C GLU A 82 12.89 15.89 -3.40
N HIS A 83 12.83 15.60 -2.10
CA HIS A 83 13.29 14.31 -1.58
C HIS A 83 12.45 13.14 -2.15
N LEU A 84 11.13 13.28 -2.19
CA LEU A 84 10.24 12.24 -2.72
C LEU A 84 10.37 12.07 -4.24
N LYS A 85 10.67 13.13 -5.00
CA LYS A 85 11.00 13.01 -6.42
C LYS A 85 12.25 12.15 -6.66
N GLN A 86 13.27 12.27 -5.81
CA GLN A 86 14.44 11.37 -5.90
C GLN A 86 14.07 9.92 -5.56
N ALA A 87 13.16 9.70 -4.61
CA ALA A 87 12.65 8.36 -4.31
C ALA A 87 11.86 7.78 -5.50
N LEU A 88 11.04 8.57 -6.20
CA LEU A 88 10.33 8.14 -7.41
C LEU A 88 11.26 7.69 -8.54
N LYS A 89 12.38 8.40 -8.78
CA LYS A 89 13.40 7.96 -9.75
C LYS A 89 13.99 6.60 -9.39
N LYS A 90 14.21 6.33 -8.10
CA LYS A 90 14.65 5.01 -7.63
C LYS A 90 13.55 3.95 -7.84
N CYS A 91 12.28 4.30 -7.61
CA CYS A 91 11.15 3.41 -7.87
C CYS A 91 11.10 2.98 -9.35
N GLU A 92 11.31 3.91 -10.30
CA GLU A 92 11.39 3.58 -11.73
C GLU A 92 12.52 2.59 -12.00
N SER A 93 13.71 2.83 -11.45
CA SER A 93 14.89 1.98 -11.70
C SER A 93 14.73 0.53 -11.26
N ILE A 94 13.85 0.27 -10.29
CA ILE A 94 13.51 -1.07 -9.79
C ILE A 94 12.21 -1.63 -10.38
N GLY A 95 11.55 -0.87 -11.27
CA GLY A 95 10.35 -1.28 -11.98
C GLY A 95 9.07 -1.26 -11.16
N ALA A 96 9.03 -0.50 -10.04
CA ALA A 96 7.80 -0.29 -9.27
C ALA A 96 6.77 0.48 -10.09
N GLN A 97 5.53 0.04 -10.04
CA GLN A 97 4.43 0.64 -10.81
C GLN A 97 3.53 1.55 -9.98
N VAL A 98 3.60 1.42 -8.67
CA VAL A 98 2.80 2.18 -7.71
C VAL A 98 3.71 2.75 -6.64
N ALA A 99 3.44 3.97 -6.23
CA ALA A 99 3.99 4.56 -5.03
C ALA A 99 2.88 5.25 -4.23
N TYR A 100 3.03 5.35 -2.93
CA TYR A 100 2.03 6.03 -2.13
C TYR A 100 2.64 6.86 -1.00
N VAL A 101 1.84 7.80 -0.54
CA VAL A 101 2.07 8.56 0.69
C VAL A 101 0.85 8.43 1.59
N CYS A 102 1.07 8.43 2.89
CA CYS A 102 -0.03 8.45 3.85
C CYS A 102 -0.73 9.82 3.84
N SER A 103 -2.01 9.86 4.22
CA SER A 103 -2.70 11.13 4.46
C SER A 103 -1.97 11.97 5.51
N CYS A 104 -2.05 13.30 5.40
CA CYS A 104 -1.42 14.20 6.36
C CYS A 104 -1.88 13.94 7.80
N ALA A 105 -1.03 14.21 8.78
CA ALA A 105 -1.34 13.94 10.19
C ALA A 105 -2.40 14.89 10.74
N ASP A 106 -2.32 16.19 10.38
CA ASP A 106 -3.21 17.23 10.89
C ASP A 106 -4.24 17.66 9.84
N LYS A 107 -5.53 17.48 10.15
CA LYS A 107 -6.64 17.90 9.28
C LYS A 107 -6.57 19.41 8.91
N ARG A 108 -6.00 20.25 9.75
CA ARG A 108 -5.80 21.69 9.45
C ARG A 108 -4.81 21.94 8.33
N GLN A 109 -3.98 20.96 7.98
CA GLN A 109 -3.00 21.03 6.89
C GLN A 109 -3.50 20.40 5.60
N LEU A 110 -4.71 19.87 5.56
CA LEU A 110 -5.24 19.10 4.44
C LEU A 110 -5.25 19.89 3.12
N ASP A 111 -5.61 21.17 3.17
CA ASP A 111 -5.59 22.02 1.96
C ASP A 111 -4.16 22.25 1.45
N ARG A 112 -3.19 22.47 2.34
CA ARG A 112 -1.75 22.59 1.95
C ARG A 112 -1.19 21.29 1.41
N PHE A 113 -1.55 20.16 2.04
CA PHE A 113 -1.23 18.84 1.54
C PHE A 113 -1.78 18.65 0.12
N GLY A 114 -3.04 19.01 -0.11
CA GLY A 114 -3.66 18.95 -1.43
C GLY A 114 -3.00 19.83 -2.50
N GLN A 115 -2.42 20.96 -2.12
CA GLN A 115 -1.74 21.89 -3.04
C GLN A 115 -0.41 21.34 -3.59
N ILE A 116 0.28 20.48 -2.84
CA ILE A 116 1.59 19.94 -3.26
C ILE A 116 1.49 18.60 -3.99
N LEU A 117 0.38 17.88 -3.83
CA LEU A 117 0.20 16.56 -4.44
C LEU A 117 0.21 16.56 -5.97
N PRO A 118 -0.34 17.58 -6.69
CA PRO A 118 -0.27 17.61 -8.14
C PRO A 118 1.18 17.58 -8.67
N GLU A 119 2.10 18.30 -8.04
CA GLU A 119 3.51 18.29 -8.42
C GLU A 119 4.15 16.91 -8.26
N LEU A 120 3.88 16.24 -7.14
CA LEU A 120 4.41 14.90 -6.90
C LEU A 120 3.75 13.85 -7.81
N ALA A 121 2.45 14.00 -8.10
CA ALA A 121 1.73 13.11 -9.01
C ALA A 121 2.16 13.25 -10.46
N GLU A 122 2.52 14.48 -10.89
CA GLU A 122 3.09 14.72 -12.21
C GLU A 122 4.48 14.09 -12.35
N GLU A 123 5.34 14.25 -11.34
CA GLU A 123 6.64 13.58 -11.32
C GLU A 123 6.48 12.06 -11.38
N ALA A 124 5.59 11.49 -10.58
CA ALA A 124 5.31 10.06 -10.63
C ALA A 124 4.83 9.61 -12.03
N ALA A 125 3.98 10.40 -12.69
CA ALA A 125 3.51 10.12 -14.04
C ALA A 125 4.66 10.09 -15.07
N GLN A 126 5.63 10.99 -14.97
CA GLN A 126 6.81 11.02 -15.84
C GLN A 126 7.65 9.74 -15.72
N HIS A 127 7.62 9.08 -14.56
CA HIS A 127 8.27 7.80 -14.31
C HIS A 127 7.36 6.58 -14.55
N GLY A 128 6.15 6.77 -15.09
CA GLY A 128 5.17 5.69 -15.31
C GLY A 128 4.61 5.08 -14.02
N ILE A 129 4.70 5.79 -12.89
CA ILE A 129 4.30 5.34 -11.56
C ILE A 129 2.97 5.99 -11.19
N LYS A 130 1.99 5.21 -10.71
CA LYS A 130 0.77 5.74 -10.11
C LYS A 130 1.07 6.25 -8.70
N LEU A 131 0.70 7.49 -8.39
CA LEU A 131 0.76 8.01 -7.03
C LEU A 131 -0.57 7.77 -6.30
N CYS A 132 -0.50 7.13 -5.14
CA CYS A 132 -1.67 6.87 -4.31
C CYS A 132 -1.62 7.65 -2.99
N ILE A 133 -2.80 7.95 -2.44
CA ILE A 133 -2.98 8.46 -1.08
C ILE A 133 -3.62 7.36 -0.26
N GLU A 134 -3.00 7.02 0.86
CA GLU A 134 -3.55 6.09 1.83
C GLU A 134 -4.41 6.82 2.86
N HIS A 135 -5.62 6.30 3.13
CA HIS A 135 -6.40 6.69 4.29
C HIS A 135 -5.87 6.01 5.54
N VAL A 136 -5.66 6.75 6.61
CA VAL A 136 -5.03 6.21 7.82
C VAL A 136 -5.83 6.59 9.05
N PRO A 137 -6.26 5.62 9.89
CA PRO A 137 -6.95 5.90 11.14
C PRO A 137 -6.17 6.86 12.04
N GLY A 138 -6.85 7.87 12.57
CA GLY A 138 -6.23 8.89 13.42
C GLY A 138 -5.50 10.03 12.68
N ARG A 139 -5.41 9.99 11.35
CA ARG A 139 -4.89 11.07 10.51
C ARG A 139 -6.02 11.93 9.91
N ALA A 140 -5.68 12.87 9.04
CA ALA A 140 -6.62 13.81 8.44
C ALA A 140 -7.70 13.15 7.58
N LEU A 141 -7.38 12.05 6.95
CA LEU A 141 -8.29 11.22 6.13
C LEU A 141 -8.39 9.83 6.77
N PRO A 142 -9.19 9.65 7.83
CA PRO A 142 -9.25 8.38 8.55
C PRO A 142 -10.12 7.32 7.86
N ALA A 143 -10.96 7.73 6.91
CA ALA A 143 -11.91 6.89 6.19
C ALA A 143 -11.62 6.89 4.69
N ALA A 144 -11.82 5.74 4.03
CA ALA A 144 -11.54 5.57 2.61
C ALA A 144 -12.43 6.45 1.71
N ALA A 145 -13.71 6.59 2.04
CA ALA A 145 -14.61 7.48 1.29
C ALA A 145 -14.14 8.95 1.36
N GLY A 146 -13.63 9.39 2.52
CA GLY A 146 -13.08 10.73 2.68
C GLY A 146 -11.79 10.94 1.87
N ALA A 147 -10.93 9.92 1.82
CA ALA A 147 -9.72 9.96 1.01
C ALA A 147 -10.03 9.95 -0.50
N LEU A 148 -11.02 9.17 -0.93
CA LEU A 148 -11.51 9.18 -2.32
C LEU A 148 -12.02 10.57 -2.72
N ALA A 149 -12.90 11.17 -1.92
CA ALA A 149 -13.41 12.52 -2.17
C ALA A 149 -12.29 13.57 -2.21
N PHE A 150 -11.25 13.41 -1.39
CA PHE A 150 -10.08 14.27 -1.40
C PHE A 150 -9.25 14.10 -2.69
N VAL A 151 -9.00 12.86 -3.14
CA VAL A 151 -8.32 12.56 -4.42
C VAL A 151 -9.09 13.19 -5.60
N GLU A 152 -10.42 13.07 -5.59
CA GLU A 152 -11.29 13.68 -6.60
C GLU A 152 -11.25 15.21 -6.57
N LYS A 153 -11.26 15.82 -5.37
CA LYS A 153 -11.14 17.29 -5.18
C LYS A 153 -9.80 17.81 -5.71
N VAL A 154 -8.68 17.11 -5.46
CA VAL A 154 -7.36 17.46 -6.01
C VAL A 154 -7.36 17.35 -7.54
N GLY A 155 -8.04 16.36 -8.11
CA GLY A 155 -8.37 16.26 -9.52
C GLY A 155 -7.21 15.89 -10.45
N HIS A 156 -6.02 15.59 -9.93
CA HIS A 156 -4.89 15.22 -10.79
C HIS A 156 -5.10 13.83 -11.42
N PRO A 157 -4.86 13.63 -12.74
CA PRO A 157 -5.14 12.36 -13.42
C PRO A 157 -4.33 11.18 -12.88
N ASN A 158 -3.11 11.42 -12.39
CA ASN A 158 -2.23 10.39 -11.83
C ASN A 158 -2.25 10.34 -10.29
N LEU A 159 -3.34 10.78 -9.66
CA LEU A 159 -3.54 10.66 -8.22
C LEU A 159 -4.69 9.69 -7.94
N TYR A 160 -4.45 8.71 -7.08
CA TYR A 160 -5.35 7.59 -6.84
C TYR A 160 -5.55 7.36 -5.33
N LEU A 161 -6.59 6.59 -5.01
CA LEU A 161 -6.79 6.04 -3.67
C LEU A 161 -5.94 4.78 -3.49
N LEU A 162 -5.23 4.66 -2.39
CA LEU A 162 -4.83 3.38 -1.81
C LEU A 162 -5.88 3.00 -0.78
N LEU A 163 -6.51 1.84 -0.97
CA LEU A 163 -7.49 1.27 -0.05
C LEU A 163 -6.81 0.23 0.84
N ASP A 164 -6.66 0.53 2.12
CA ASP A 164 -6.31 -0.46 3.14
C ASP A 164 -7.57 -1.07 3.73
N VAL A 165 -7.75 -2.39 3.55
CA VAL A 165 -8.94 -3.13 4.00
C VAL A 165 -9.02 -3.20 5.51
N GLY A 166 -7.89 -3.34 6.21
CA GLY A 166 -7.86 -3.31 7.67
C GLY A 166 -8.29 -1.95 8.23
N HIS A 167 -7.91 -0.86 7.59
CA HIS A 167 -8.35 0.48 7.97
C HIS A 167 -9.87 0.68 7.78
N THR A 168 -10.48 0.04 6.78
CA THR A 168 -11.95 0.12 6.60
C THR A 168 -12.71 -0.53 7.76
N LEU A 169 -12.14 -1.55 8.42
CA LEU A 169 -12.75 -2.15 9.61
C LEU A 169 -12.79 -1.17 10.79
N LEU A 170 -11.81 -0.26 10.87
CA LEU A 170 -11.74 0.78 11.91
C LEU A 170 -12.69 1.94 11.61
N SER A 171 -12.81 2.36 10.35
CA SER A 171 -13.76 3.38 9.90
C SER A 171 -15.19 2.85 9.72
N LYS A 172 -15.40 1.53 9.87
CA LYS A 172 -16.69 0.83 9.68
C LYS A 172 -17.24 0.97 8.26
N GLU A 173 -16.36 1.05 7.29
CA GLU A 173 -16.69 1.04 5.87
C GLU A 173 -16.64 -0.39 5.32
N LYS A 174 -17.32 -0.61 4.22
CA LYS A 174 -17.28 -1.90 3.49
C LYS A 174 -16.33 -1.78 2.31
N PRO A 175 -15.23 -2.54 2.27
CA PRO A 175 -14.21 -2.38 1.23
C PRO A 175 -14.76 -2.50 -0.18
N TRP A 176 -15.71 -3.42 -0.43
CA TRP A 176 -16.30 -3.62 -1.75
C TRP A 176 -17.14 -2.43 -2.23
N GLU A 177 -17.81 -1.69 -1.32
CA GLU A 177 -18.54 -0.46 -1.67
C GLU A 177 -17.56 0.65 -2.06
N ILE A 178 -16.43 0.77 -1.35
CA ILE A 178 -15.37 1.73 -1.69
C ILE A 178 -14.73 1.39 -3.04
N ILE A 179 -14.45 0.11 -3.32
CA ILE A 179 -13.90 -0.34 -4.59
C ILE A 179 -14.83 0.06 -5.76
N GLU A 180 -16.13 -0.19 -5.60
CA GLU A 180 -17.12 0.19 -6.61
C GLU A 180 -17.21 1.72 -6.81
N ALA A 181 -17.20 2.48 -5.72
CA ALA A 181 -17.22 3.95 -5.76
C ALA A 181 -15.94 4.53 -6.39
N ALA A 182 -14.78 3.99 -6.04
CA ALA A 182 -13.49 4.49 -6.53
C ALA A 182 -13.29 4.23 -8.03
N GLY A 183 -13.79 3.10 -8.53
CA GLY A 183 -13.65 2.75 -9.95
C GLY A 183 -12.22 2.93 -10.46
N LYS A 184 -12.02 3.79 -11.45
CA LYS A 184 -10.70 4.08 -12.03
C LYS A 184 -9.75 4.86 -11.10
N ARG A 185 -10.26 5.42 -10.01
CA ARG A 185 -9.46 6.11 -8.99
C ARG A 185 -8.85 5.16 -7.94
N LEU A 186 -9.16 3.86 -7.99
CA LEU A 186 -8.49 2.87 -7.16
C LEU A 186 -7.12 2.54 -7.75
N GLY A 187 -6.06 2.94 -7.08
CA GLY A 187 -4.68 2.73 -7.55
C GLY A 187 -4.02 1.50 -6.94
N TYR A 188 -4.21 1.29 -5.65
CA TYR A 188 -3.64 0.16 -4.92
C TYR A 188 -4.56 -0.35 -3.81
N VAL A 189 -4.38 -1.61 -3.41
CA VAL A 189 -5.12 -2.23 -2.31
C VAL A 189 -4.15 -2.94 -1.38
N GLN A 190 -4.25 -2.64 -0.10
CA GLN A 190 -3.59 -3.38 0.98
C GLN A 190 -4.61 -4.22 1.76
N LEU A 191 -4.17 -5.40 2.15
CA LEU A 191 -4.95 -6.38 2.87
C LEU A 191 -4.28 -6.70 4.20
N ASN A 192 -4.99 -6.48 5.27
CA ASN A 192 -4.67 -6.90 6.63
C ASN A 192 -5.96 -7.01 7.45
N ASP A 193 -5.84 -7.42 8.69
CA ASP A 193 -6.96 -7.54 9.62
C ASP A 193 -6.63 -6.87 10.95
N ASN A 194 -7.63 -6.61 11.78
CA ASN A 194 -7.46 -6.04 13.11
C ASN A 194 -8.63 -6.35 14.05
N ASP A 195 -8.56 -5.86 15.29
CA ASP A 195 -9.59 -6.07 16.33
C ASP A 195 -10.82 -5.13 16.20
N GLY A 196 -10.86 -4.28 15.19
CA GLY A 196 -11.88 -3.24 15.00
C GLY A 196 -11.76 -2.06 15.96
N LYS A 197 -10.64 -1.94 16.69
CA LYS A 197 -10.38 -0.86 17.65
C LYS A 197 -9.04 -0.18 17.42
N LYS A 198 -8.02 -0.94 17.05
CA LYS A 198 -6.66 -0.47 16.83
C LYS A 198 -6.13 -1.04 15.52
N ASP A 199 -5.29 -0.27 14.87
CA ASP A 199 -4.57 -0.71 13.68
C ASP A 199 -3.51 -1.76 14.06
N ARG A 200 -3.83 -3.02 13.75
CA ARG A 200 -3.07 -4.18 14.19
C ARG A 200 -2.23 -4.82 13.10
N HIS A 201 -2.62 -4.67 11.86
CA HIS A 201 -2.03 -5.35 10.70
C HIS A 201 -1.91 -6.87 10.92
N TRP A 202 -2.96 -7.50 11.44
CA TRP A 202 -3.00 -8.95 11.61
C TRP A 202 -3.16 -9.65 10.27
N ALA A 203 -2.78 -10.91 10.23
CA ALA A 203 -3.08 -11.78 9.11
C ALA A 203 -4.59 -11.92 8.90
N LEU A 204 -5.00 -12.12 7.64
CA LEU A 204 -6.42 -12.18 7.26
C LEU A 204 -7.16 -13.26 8.06
N LEU A 205 -8.37 -12.94 8.48
CA LEU A 205 -9.27 -13.79 9.29
C LEU A 205 -8.81 -14.02 10.74
N ASP A 206 -7.81 -13.29 11.20
CA ASP A 206 -7.35 -13.36 12.59
C ASP A 206 -7.99 -12.32 13.50
N GLY A 207 -8.82 -11.43 12.95
CA GLY A 207 -9.50 -10.35 13.65
C GLY A 207 -10.98 -10.23 13.30
N ARG A 208 -11.37 -9.10 12.77
CA ARG A 208 -12.77 -8.75 12.45
C ARG A 208 -13.14 -9.00 11.00
N LEU A 209 -12.17 -9.13 10.11
CA LEU A 209 -12.42 -9.45 8.71
C LEU A 209 -13.01 -10.85 8.61
N THR A 210 -14.20 -10.96 8.04
CA THR A 210 -14.84 -12.26 7.82
C THR A 210 -14.45 -12.85 6.46
N MET A 211 -14.62 -14.16 6.29
CA MET A 211 -14.42 -14.81 4.99
C MET A 211 -15.37 -14.23 3.93
N GLU A 212 -16.61 -13.90 4.32
CA GLU A 212 -17.58 -13.28 3.42
C GLU A 212 -17.12 -11.90 2.95
N ASP A 213 -16.60 -11.06 3.84
CA ASP A 213 -16.09 -9.73 3.51
C ASP A 213 -14.89 -9.82 2.58
N LEU A 214 -13.98 -10.77 2.83
CA LEU A 214 -12.82 -10.99 1.95
C LEU A 214 -13.25 -11.45 0.56
N ILE A 215 -14.19 -12.39 0.46
CA ILE A 215 -14.73 -12.85 -0.83
C ILE A 215 -15.40 -11.69 -1.58
N LYS A 216 -16.25 -10.89 -0.92
CA LYS A 216 -16.90 -9.72 -1.54
C LYS A 216 -15.87 -8.70 -2.03
N THR A 217 -14.82 -8.45 -1.24
CA THR A 217 -13.74 -7.54 -1.59
C THR A 217 -13.00 -8.00 -2.85
N LEU A 218 -12.57 -9.27 -2.90
CA LEU A 218 -11.87 -9.82 -4.04
C LEU A 218 -12.76 -9.90 -5.30
N ALA A 219 -14.05 -10.21 -5.13
CA ALA A 219 -15.02 -10.20 -6.22
C ALA A 219 -15.23 -8.78 -6.79
N ALA A 220 -15.32 -7.76 -5.92
CA ALA A 220 -15.44 -6.37 -6.34
C ALA A 220 -14.20 -5.90 -7.12
N LEU A 221 -13.00 -6.28 -6.70
CA LEU A 221 -11.76 -5.99 -7.43
C LEU A 221 -11.74 -6.62 -8.82
N LYS A 222 -12.15 -7.89 -8.95
CA LYS A 222 -12.29 -8.54 -10.26
C LYS A 222 -13.31 -7.82 -11.15
N LYS A 223 -14.49 -7.51 -10.62
CA LYS A 223 -15.56 -6.79 -11.34
C LYS A 223 -15.10 -5.40 -11.79
N ALA A 224 -14.34 -4.69 -10.97
CA ALA A 224 -13.78 -3.38 -11.30
C ALA A 224 -12.62 -3.44 -12.32
N GLY A 225 -12.15 -4.62 -12.70
CA GLY A 225 -11.00 -4.78 -13.59
C GLY A 225 -9.68 -4.30 -12.94
N TYR A 226 -9.57 -4.41 -11.62
CA TYR A 226 -8.37 -4.02 -10.90
C TYR A 226 -7.16 -4.83 -11.38
N GLY A 227 -6.07 -4.13 -11.70
CA GLY A 227 -4.94 -4.71 -12.41
C GLY A 227 -3.60 -4.60 -11.72
N SER A 228 -3.57 -4.20 -10.46
CA SER A 228 -2.35 -4.17 -9.66
C SER A 228 -2.26 -5.41 -8.75
N THR A 229 -1.18 -5.52 -7.98
CA THR A 229 -1.03 -6.54 -6.95
C THR A 229 -1.86 -6.22 -5.70
N LEU A 230 -1.94 -7.16 -4.77
CA LEU A 230 -2.61 -7.01 -3.47
C LEU A 230 -1.54 -7.03 -2.39
N GLY A 231 -1.23 -5.88 -1.81
CA GLY A 231 -0.23 -5.76 -0.74
C GLY A 231 -0.72 -6.42 0.54
N LEU A 232 0.02 -7.41 1.04
CA LEU A 232 -0.20 -7.94 2.39
C LEU A 232 0.68 -7.17 3.36
N GLU A 233 0.06 -6.31 4.16
CA GLU A 233 0.76 -5.51 5.17
C GLU A 233 0.53 -6.13 6.55
N LEU A 234 1.38 -7.09 6.91
CA LEU A 234 1.22 -7.91 8.10
C LEU A 234 2.30 -7.63 9.15
N LYS A 235 1.91 -7.46 10.39
CA LYS A 235 2.82 -7.38 11.55
C LYS A 235 2.94 -8.73 12.25
N PRO A 236 4.14 -9.09 12.74
CA PRO A 236 4.33 -10.34 13.45
C PRO A 236 3.49 -10.38 14.73
N LYS A 237 2.90 -11.54 15.00
CA LYS A 237 2.27 -11.84 16.28
C LYS A 237 3.20 -12.61 17.20
N PRO A 238 3.09 -12.47 18.52
CA PRO A 238 3.85 -13.32 19.44
C PRO A 238 3.62 -14.80 19.12
N ARG A 239 4.70 -15.59 19.02
CA ARG A 239 4.70 -17.04 18.79
C ARG A 239 4.24 -17.50 17.41
N ILE A 240 3.99 -16.61 16.46
CA ILE A 240 3.67 -16.96 15.07
C ILE A 240 4.73 -16.37 14.16
N SER A 241 5.27 -17.19 13.27
CA SER A 241 6.22 -16.71 12.27
C SER A 241 5.50 -15.83 11.23
N LEU A 242 6.00 -14.63 10.99
CA LEU A 242 5.48 -13.72 9.98
C LEU A 242 5.48 -14.38 8.58
N ILE A 243 6.50 -15.18 8.26
CA ILE A 243 6.55 -15.96 7.01
C ILE A 243 5.42 -16.98 6.91
N SER A 244 5.04 -17.62 8.04
CA SER A 244 3.89 -18.52 8.08
C SER A 244 2.59 -17.78 7.78
N ASP A 245 2.42 -16.59 8.33
CA ASP A 245 1.27 -15.74 8.04
C ASP A 245 1.22 -15.31 6.57
N PHE A 246 2.35 -14.90 5.99
CA PHE A 246 2.42 -14.59 4.57
C PHE A 246 2.07 -15.81 3.70
N SER A 247 2.62 -16.99 3.99
CA SER A 247 2.31 -18.22 3.25
C SER A 247 0.83 -18.57 3.31
N ARG A 248 0.23 -18.53 4.51
CA ARG A 248 -1.19 -18.82 4.73
C ARG A 248 -2.08 -17.84 3.95
N ASN A 249 -1.79 -16.56 4.02
CA ASN A 249 -2.61 -15.54 3.37
C ASN A 249 -2.45 -15.53 1.85
N HIS A 250 -1.24 -15.80 1.34
CA HIS A 250 -1.02 -16.01 -0.09
C HIS A 250 -1.92 -17.12 -0.65
N ASN A 251 -1.87 -18.30 0.00
CA ASN A 251 -2.66 -19.46 -0.43
C ASN A 251 -4.18 -19.21 -0.30
N LEU A 252 -4.61 -18.51 0.75
CA LEU A 252 -6.01 -18.12 0.95
C LEU A 252 -6.51 -17.24 -0.20
N ILE A 253 -5.78 -16.18 -0.54
CA ILE A 253 -6.16 -15.26 -1.61
C ILE A 253 -6.23 -16.00 -2.95
N LEU A 254 -5.19 -16.77 -3.31
CA LEU A 254 -5.18 -17.50 -4.59
C LEU A 254 -6.31 -18.53 -4.68
N ARG A 255 -6.64 -19.21 -3.58
CA ARG A 255 -7.78 -20.14 -3.54
C ARG A 255 -9.11 -19.43 -3.81
N ILE A 256 -9.37 -18.29 -3.12
CA ILE A 256 -10.60 -17.53 -3.35
C ILE A 256 -10.68 -17.01 -4.78
N LEU A 257 -9.58 -16.46 -5.31
CA LEU A 257 -9.53 -15.97 -6.69
C LEU A 257 -9.80 -17.09 -7.70
N GLY A 258 -9.24 -18.28 -7.48
CA GLY A 258 -9.49 -19.46 -8.32
C GLY A 258 -10.94 -19.94 -8.28
N GLU A 259 -11.63 -19.86 -7.13
CA GLU A 259 -13.06 -20.17 -7.07
C GLU A 259 -13.90 -19.09 -7.78
N LEU A 260 -13.53 -17.82 -7.65
CA LEU A 260 -14.21 -16.72 -8.35
C LEU A 260 -14.02 -16.73 -9.89
N GLU A 261 -13.04 -17.49 -10.41
CA GLU A 261 -12.86 -17.67 -11.87
C GLU A 261 -13.81 -18.71 -12.47
N LYS A 262 -14.38 -19.57 -11.65
CA LYS A 262 -15.30 -20.62 -12.07
C LYS A 262 -16.76 -20.15 -12.16
N LEU A 263 -17.05 -18.97 -11.57
CA LEU A 263 -18.38 -18.34 -11.57
C LEU A 263 -18.53 -17.36 -12.75
#